data_caafd1478708f327b67ced7e9a4ea999
#
_entry.id   caafd1478708f327b67ced7e9a4ea999
#
_cell.length_a   1.000
_cell.length_b   1.000
_cell.length_c   1.000
_cell.angle_alpha   90.00
_cell.angle_beta   90.00
_cell.angle_gamma   90.00
#
_symmetry.space_group_name_H-M   'P 1'
#
loop_
_entity.id
_entity.type
_entity.pdbx_description
1 polymer ?
#
loop_
_entity_poly.entity_id
_entity_poly.type
_entity_poly.pdbx_seq_one_letter_code
_entity_poly.pdbx_strand_id
1 'polypeptide(L)'
;MRVCVVGAGVIGLSCAVRLAQAGHLVHIVAAGPASESVSAVAAALWFPYRAFPQERVLAWSMASLGAFEALADDPETGVVMRYGTELHRREKPDLRWAEQLTDLTPLGGAELSGVIAPDPEILGGLRTRLPVIVMSRY
;
A
#
# COMPACT_ATOMS: atom_id res chain seq x y z
N MET A 1 -3.57 28.18 -8.46
CA MET A 1 -3.67 27.83 -9.92
C MET A 1 -4.94 27.06 -10.19
N ARG A 2 -5.39 27.01 -11.46
CA ARG A 2 -6.44 26.05 -11.89
C ARG A 2 -5.75 24.83 -12.50
N VAL A 3 -6.10 23.64 -12.04
CA VAL A 3 -5.49 22.36 -12.47
C VAL A 3 -6.59 21.42 -12.92
N CYS A 4 -6.36 20.76 -14.04
CA CYS A 4 -7.22 19.67 -14.54
C CYS A 4 -6.53 18.33 -14.29
N VAL A 5 -7.19 17.42 -13.62
CA VAL A 5 -6.76 16.03 -13.40
C VAL A 5 -7.58 15.13 -14.32
N VAL A 6 -6.92 14.34 -15.14
CA VAL A 6 -7.57 13.39 -16.04
C VAL A 6 -7.56 12.00 -15.42
N GLY A 7 -8.74 11.47 -15.15
CA GLY A 7 -8.98 10.18 -14.51
C GLY A 7 -9.48 10.30 -13.08
N ALA A 8 -10.48 9.48 -12.74
CA ALA A 8 -11.11 9.40 -11.41
C ALA A 8 -10.83 8.06 -10.70
N GLY A 9 -9.76 7.35 -11.06
CA GLY A 9 -9.24 6.23 -10.29
C GLY A 9 -8.42 6.72 -9.08
N VAL A 10 -7.93 5.81 -8.25
CA VAL A 10 -7.23 6.13 -7.00
C VAL A 10 -6.07 7.13 -7.19
N ILE A 11 -5.28 7.02 -8.26
CA ILE A 11 -4.16 7.93 -8.51
C ILE A 11 -4.67 9.33 -8.83
N GLY A 12 -5.64 9.47 -9.74
CA GLY A 12 -6.20 10.77 -10.11
C GLY A 12 -6.87 11.46 -8.93
N LEU A 13 -7.66 10.73 -8.15
CA LEU A 13 -8.32 11.26 -6.94
C LEU A 13 -7.29 11.67 -5.88
N SER A 14 -6.25 10.87 -5.63
CA SER A 14 -5.17 11.20 -4.69
C SER A 14 -4.43 12.47 -5.11
N CYS A 15 -4.11 12.61 -6.41
CA CYS A 15 -3.50 13.84 -6.94
C CYS A 15 -4.44 15.04 -6.76
N ALA A 16 -5.72 14.88 -7.06
CA ALA A 16 -6.71 15.94 -6.93
C ALA A 16 -6.83 16.44 -5.48
N VAL A 17 -6.91 15.51 -4.52
CA VAL A 17 -6.96 15.84 -3.09
C VAL A 17 -5.71 16.59 -2.67
N ARG A 18 -4.51 16.11 -3.02
CA ARG A 18 -3.26 16.78 -2.65
C ARG A 18 -3.12 18.16 -3.27
N LEU A 19 -3.54 18.35 -4.52
CA LEU A 19 -3.55 19.64 -5.18
C LEU A 19 -4.55 20.60 -4.53
N ALA A 20 -5.73 20.13 -4.16
CA ALA A 20 -6.73 20.93 -3.46
C ALA A 20 -6.23 21.35 -2.07
N GLN A 21 -5.61 20.45 -1.30
CA GLN A 21 -4.97 20.73 -0.02
C GLN A 21 -3.85 21.77 -0.15
N ALA A 22 -3.15 21.79 -1.29
CA ALA A 22 -2.14 22.80 -1.61
C ALA A 22 -2.74 24.15 -2.08
N GLY A 23 -4.06 24.32 -2.02
CA GLY A 23 -4.74 25.57 -2.35
C GLY A 23 -4.99 25.78 -3.84
N HIS A 24 -4.94 24.71 -4.65
CA HIS A 24 -5.27 24.78 -6.07
C HIS A 24 -6.76 24.57 -6.32
N LEU A 25 -7.29 25.22 -7.35
CA LEU A 25 -8.64 24.95 -7.85
C LEU A 25 -8.56 23.74 -8.80
N VAL A 26 -9.06 22.59 -8.37
CA VAL A 26 -8.94 21.34 -9.11
C VAL A 26 -10.25 21.00 -9.82
N HIS A 27 -10.13 20.58 -11.08
CA HIS A 27 -11.20 20.01 -11.88
C HIS A 27 -10.81 18.61 -12.33
N ILE A 28 -11.69 17.62 -12.14
CA ILE A 28 -11.46 16.23 -12.56
C ILE A 28 -12.29 15.95 -13.80
N VAL A 29 -11.65 15.35 -14.79
CA VAL A 29 -12.29 14.85 -16.01
C VAL A 29 -12.08 13.34 -16.09
N ALA A 30 -13.16 12.59 -16.21
CA ALA A 30 -13.13 11.13 -16.32
C ALA A 30 -14.20 10.63 -17.29
N ALA A 31 -13.97 9.43 -17.83
CA ALA A 31 -14.92 8.78 -18.75
C ALA A 31 -16.21 8.28 -18.04
N GLY A 32 -16.13 8.04 -16.73
CA GLY A 32 -17.24 7.57 -15.91
C GLY A 32 -17.02 7.90 -14.44
N PRO A 33 -17.96 7.56 -13.55
CA PRO A 33 -17.87 7.79 -12.12
C PRO A 33 -16.74 6.97 -11.47
N ALA A 34 -16.18 7.46 -10.37
CA ALA A 34 -15.10 6.79 -9.65
C ALA A 34 -15.48 5.38 -9.19
N SER A 35 -16.75 5.15 -8.85
CA SER A 35 -17.31 3.85 -8.45
C SER A 35 -17.23 2.76 -9.52
N GLU A 36 -17.11 3.14 -10.78
CA GLU A 36 -16.93 2.21 -11.91
C GLU A 36 -15.48 2.03 -12.33
N SER A 37 -14.54 2.67 -11.62
CA SER A 37 -13.11 2.54 -11.91
C SER A 37 -12.59 1.17 -11.46
N VAL A 38 -11.50 0.71 -12.09
CA VAL A 38 -10.78 -0.50 -11.66
C VAL A 38 -10.34 -0.38 -10.20
N SER A 39 -9.97 0.82 -9.76
CA SER A 39 -9.59 1.08 -8.37
C SER A 39 -10.71 0.83 -7.37
N ALA A 40 -11.97 1.00 -7.77
CA ALA A 40 -13.12 0.80 -6.89
C ALA A 40 -13.41 -0.68 -6.59
N VAL A 41 -12.89 -1.61 -7.39
CA VAL A 41 -13.09 -3.06 -7.22
C VAL A 41 -11.81 -3.80 -6.85
N ALA A 42 -10.65 -3.15 -6.98
CA ALA A 42 -9.37 -3.75 -6.64
C ALA A 42 -9.13 -3.73 -5.13
N ALA A 43 -8.80 -4.87 -4.54
CA ALA A 43 -8.22 -4.88 -3.20
C ALA A 43 -6.86 -4.17 -3.21
N ALA A 44 -6.54 -3.47 -2.13
CA ALA A 44 -5.28 -2.75 -2.03
C ALA A 44 -4.53 -3.06 -0.73
N LEU A 45 -3.27 -3.40 -0.89
CA LEU A 45 -2.28 -3.55 0.15
C LEU A 45 -1.10 -2.65 -0.21
N TRP A 46 -0.64 -1.84 0.75
CA TRP A 46 0.61 -1.12 0.57
C TRP A 46 1.77 -2.11 0.59
N PHE A 47 2.39 -2.28 -0.57
CA PHE A 47 3.51 -3.21 -0.74
C PHE A 47 4.36 -2.78 -1.94
N PRO A 48 5.51 -2.11 -1.75
CA PRO A 48 6.33 -1.58 -2.84
C PRO A 48 7.19 -2.66 -3.52
N TYR A 49 6.54 -3.70 -4.01
CA TYR A 49 7.18 -4.85 -4.61
C TYR A 49 7.48 -4.60 -6.09
N ARG A 50 8.73 -4.88 -6.50
CA ARG A 50 9.19 -4.78 -7.90
C ARG A 50 8.87 -3.46 -8.60
N ALA A 51 8.94 -2.35 -7.89
CA ALA A 51 8.75 -1.03 -8.45
C ALA A 51 10.11 -0.34 -8.71
N PHE A 52 10.22 0.43 -9.81
CA PHE A 52 11.46 1.04 -10.27
C PHE A 52 11.25 2.49 -10.71
N PRO A 53 12.28 3.38 -10.65
CA PRO A 53 13.63 3.14 -10.13
C PRO A 53 13.64 3.06 -8.60
N GLN A 54 14.36 2.09 -8.06
CA GLN A 54 14.25 1.68 -6.67
C GLN A 54 14.50 2.78 -5.65
N GLU A 55 15.52 3.62 -5.84
CA GLU A 55 15.84 4.73 -4.94
C GLU A 55 14.66 5.71 -4.79
N ARG A 56 13.99 6.04 -5.90
CA ARG A 56 12.80 6.93 -5.86
C ARG A 56 11.59 6.23 -5.27
N VAL A 57 11.39 4.97 -5.61
CA VAL A 57 10.27 4.17 -5.12
C VAL A 57 10.33 4.06 -3.60
N LEU A 58 11.51 3.84 -3.02
CA LEU A 58 11.65 3.77 -1.58
C LEU A 58 11.21 5.07 -0.89
N ALA A 59 11.68 6.23 -1.37
CA ALA A 59 11.27 7.52 -0.84
C ALA A 59 9.75 7.77 -0.98
N TRP A 60 9.17 7.44 -2.14
CA TRP A 60 7.72 7.58 -2.37
C TRP A 60 6.91 6.61 -1.51
N SER A 61 7.41 5.40 -1.33
CA SER A 61 6.76 4.38 -0.51
C SER A 61 6.70 4.83 0.94
N MET A 62 7.78 5.34 1.50
CA MET A 62 7.77 5.86 2.88
C MET A 62 6.86 7.07 3.05
N ALA A 63 6.84 7.99 2.07
CA ALA A 63 5.91 9.12 2.09
C ALA A 63 4.44 8.66 2.02
N SER A 64 4.13 7.63 1.21
CA SER A 64 2.79 7.07 1.13
C SER A 64 2.41 6.25 2.37
N LEU A 65 3.36 5.53 2.97
CA LEU A 65 3.14 4.82 4.22
C LEU A 65 2.69 5.76 5.33
N GLY A 66 3.44 6.84 5.58
CA GLY A 66 3.05 7.83 6.58
C GLY A 66 1.70 8.50 6.31
N ALA A 67 1.36 8.70 5.02
CA ALA A 67 0.03 9.22 4.66
C ALA A 67 -1.09 8.19 4.96
N PHE A 68 -0.86 6.91 4.70
CA PHE A 68 -1.83 5.85 5.01
C PHE A 68 -1.95 5.59 6.52
N GLU A 69 -0.85 5.68 7.28
CA GLU A 69 -0.90 5.60 8.74
C GLU A 69 -1.79 6.70 9.32
N ALA A 70 -1.61 7.94 8.86
CA ALA A 70 -2.46 9.05 9.29
C ALA A 70 -3.94 8.87 8.88
N LEU A 71 -4.22 8.29 7.71
CA LEU A 71 -5.57 7.96 7.29
C LEU A 71 -6.19 6.83 8.12
N ALA A 72 -5.39 5.89 8.61
CA ALA A 72 -5.88 4.78 9.41
C ALA A 72 -6.36 5.17 10.81
N ASP A 73 -6.06 6.38 11.26
CA ASP A 73 -6.60 6.95 12.51
C ASP A 73 -8.09 7.30 12.40
N ASP A 74 -8.60 7.50 11.19
CA ASP A 74 -10.01 7.76 10.91
C ASP A 74 -10.67 6.55 10.23
N PRO A 75 -11.61 5.85 10.91
CA PRO A 75 -12.29 4.68 10.37
C PRO A 75 -13.09 4.92 9.08
N GLU A 76 -13.48 6.16 8.82
CA GLU A 76 -14.26 6.51 7.62
C GLU A 76 -13.42 6.52 6.35
N THR A 77 -12.10 6.54 6.47
CA THR A 77 -11.18 6.54 5.31
C THR A 77 -11.09 5.19 4.60
N GLY A 78 -11.59 4.13 5.23
CA GLY A 78 -11.44 2.77 4.71
C GLY A 78 -10.00 2.21 4.79
N VAL A 79 -9.04 2.96 5.32
CA VAL A 79 -7.66 2.50 5.55
C VAL A 79 -7.56 1.84 6.92
N VAL A 80 -6.97 0.66 6.98
CA VAL A 80 -6.73 -0.05 8.25
C VAL A 80 -5.31 -0.62 8.28
N MET A 81 -4.67 -0.55 9.43
CA MET A 81 -3.36 -1.18 9.63
C MET A 81 -3.54 -2.66 10.00
N ARG A 82 -2.96 -3.58 9.23
CA ARG A 82 -3.05 -5.02 9.45
C ARG A 82 -1.67 -5.67 9.43
N TYR A 83 -1.48 -6.69 10.25
CA TYR A 83 -0.32 -7.56 10.12
C TYR A 83 -0.48 -8.43 8.88
N GLY A 84 0.53 -8.37 8.01
CA GLY A 84 0.72 -9.25 6.88
C GLY A 84 1.96 -10.11 7.07
N THR A 85 2.00 -11.26 6.42
CA THR A 85 3.19 -12.11 6.39
C THR A 85 3.58 -12.36 4.94
N GLU A 86 4.78 -11.91 4.58
CA GLU A 86 5.43 -12.31 3.32
C GLU A 86 6.14 -13.64 3.53
N LEU A 87 5.90 -14.60 2.66
CA LEU A 87 6.54 -15.92 2.70
C LEU A 87 7.64 -15.99 1.65
N HIS A 88 8.81 -16.47 2.05
CA HIS A 88 9.99 -16.52 1.21
C HIS A 88 10.28 -17.94 0.72
N ARG A 89 10.29 -18.12 -0.62
CA ARG A 89 10.72 -19.35 -1.29
C ARG A 89 12.19 -19.28 -1.74
N ARG A 90 12.93 -18.28 -1.28
CA ARG A 90 14.35 -18.06 -1.60
C ARG A 90 15.13 -17.80 -0.33
N GLU A 91 16.34 -18.30 -0.27
CA GLU A 91 17.24 -18.07 0.88
C GLU A 91 17.62 -16.60 1.08
N LYS A 92 17.65 -15.82 -0.02
CA LYS A 92 17.98 -14.39 0.00
C LYS A 92 16.90 -13.59 -0.72
N PRO A 93 15.76 -13.33 -0.08
CA PRO A 93 14.74 -12.45 -0.65
C PRO A 93 15.24 -11.01 -0.73
N ASP A 94 14.70 -10.24 -1.68
CA ASP A 94 14.97 -8.80 -1.76
C ASP A 94 14.07 -8.06 -0.75
N LEU A 95 14.63 -7.71 0.38
CA LEU A 95 13.93 -7.04 1.48
C LEU A 95 14.22 -5.54 1.57
N ARG A 96 14.86 -4.93 0.58
CA ARG A 96 15.21 -3.51 0.59
C ARG A 96 13.99 -2.60 0.78
N TRP A 97 12.83 -3.04 0.35
CA TRP A 97 11.57 -2.32 0.59
C TRP A 97 11.19 -2.22 2.07
N ALA A 98 11.65 -3.17 2.87
CA ALA A 98 11.33 -3.31 4.29
C ALA A 98 12.37 -2.67 5.22
N GLU A 99 13.55 -2.31 4.71
CA GLU A 99 14.67 -1.81 5.53
C GLU A 99 14.35 -0.58 6.38
N GLN A 100 13.38 0.22 5.97
CA GLN A 100 12.97 1.44 6.69
C GLN A 100 11.74 1.23 7.58
N LEU A 101 11.17 0.03 7.60
CA LEU A 101 10.06 -0.27 8.48
C LEU A 101 10.57 -0.57 9.90
N THR A 102 9.84 -0.08 10.90
CA THR A 102 10.21 -0.25 12.31
C THR A 102 9.59 -1.47 12.96
N ASP A 103 8.50 -2.00 12.38
CA ASP A 103 7.74 -3.14 12.88
C ASP A 103 7.96 -4.35 11.97
N LEU A 104 9.15 -4.96 12.08
CA LEU A 104 9.55 -6.12 11.31
C LEU A 104 9.87 -7.30 12.22
N THR A 105 9.24 -8.44 11.97
CA THR A 105 9.53 -9.69 12.66
C THR A 105 9.89 -10.75 11.63
N PRO A 106 11.17 -11.16 11.54
CA PRO A 106 11.57 -12.31 10.75
C PRO A 106 10.89 -13.58 11.29
N LEU A 107 10.45 -14.44 10.39
CA LEU A 107 9.83 -15.73 10.72
C LEU A 107 10.66 -16.86 10.14
N GLY A 108 10.98 -17.85 10.99
CA GLY A 108 11.67 -19.07 10.60
C GLY A 108 11.05 -20.28 11.30
N GLY A 109 11.44 -21.47 10.93
CA GLY A 109 11.14 -22.72 11.64
C GLY A 109 9.79 -22.77 12.37
N ALA A 110 9.83 -22.66 13.69
CA ALA A 110 8.65 -22.79 14.57
C ALA A 110 7.61 -21.67 14.37
N GLU A 111 8.05 -20.44 14.10
CA GLU A 111 7.13 -19.30 13.89
C GLU A 111 6.30 -19.47 12.62
N LEU A 112 6.90 -20.04 11.56
CA LEU A 112 6.19 -20.33 10.32
C LEU A 112 5.11 -21.39 10.52
N SER A 113 5.35 -22.40 11.35
CA SER A 113 4.37 -23.45 11.65
C SER A 113 3.10 -22.92 12.32
N GLY A 114 3.18 -21.76 12.97
CA GLY A 114 2.02 -21.06 13.53
C GLY A 114 1.23 -20.23 12.51
N VAL A 115 1.77 -20.02 11.32
CA VAL A 115 1.20 -19.14 10.29
C VAL A 115 0.64 -19.92 9.10
N ILE A 116 1.34 -20.98 8.69
CA ILE A 116 0.99 -21.81 7.53
C ILE A 116 1.15 -23.30 7.84
N ALA A 117 0.44 -24.13 7.09
CA ALA A 117 0.74 -25.56 7.05
C ALA A 117 2.18 -25.80 6.57
N PRO A 118 2.86 -26.87 7.02
CA PRO A 118 4.21 -27.17 6.59
C PRO A 118 4.34 -27.23 5.07
N ASP A 119 5.22 -26.41 4.52
CA ASP A 119 5.56 -26.35 3.10
C ASP A 119 7.09 -26.30 2.97
N PRO A 120 7.73 -27.35 2.42
CA PRO A 120 9.18 -27.43 2.30
C PRO A 120 9.78 -26.37 1.35
N GLU A 121 8.96 -25.74 0.51
CA GLU A 121 9.41 -24.67 -0.36
C GLU A 121 9.48 -23.32 0.37
N ILE A 122 8.88 -23.18 1.55
CA ILE A 122 8.92 -21.96 2.32
C ILE A 122 10.13 -21.97 3.25
N LEU A 123 11.10 -21.14 2.95
CA LEU A 123 12.39 -21.07 3.66
C LEU A 123 12.41 -20.05 4.79
N GLY A 124 11.43 -19.15 4.82
CA GLY A 124 11.32 -18.09 5.82
C GLY A 124 10.14 -17.18 5.54
N GLY A 125 10.02 -16.16 6.35
CA GLY A 125 9.00 -15.12 6.16
C GLY A 125 9.37 -13.84 6.88
N LEU A 126 8.56 -12.81 6.61
CA LEU A 126 8.66 -11.52 7.26
C LEU A 126 7.25 -11.08 7.65
N ARG A 127 7.04 -10.80 8.92
CA ARG A 127 5.79 -10.25 9.42
C ARG A 127 5.95 -8.77 9.71
N THR A 128 5.02 -7.98 9.21
CA THR A 128 4.99 -6.53 9.46
C THR A 128 3.57 -5.99 9.41
N ARG A 129 3.36 -4.82 9.98
CA ARG A 129 2.08 -4.13 9.95
C ARG A 129 2.03 -3.19 8.75
N LEU A 130 1.04 -3.38 7.89
CA LEU A 130 0.91 -2.66 6.63
C LEU A 130 -0.49 -2.05 6.47
N PRO A 131 -0.61 -0.93 5.74
CA PRO A 131 -1.91 -0.39 5.34
C PRO A 131 -2.63 -1.32 4.36
N VAL A 132 -3.89 -1.57 4.67
CA VAL A 132 -4.83 -2.27 3.80
C VAL A 132 -6.03 -1.36 3.56
N ILE A 133 -6.50 -1.26 2.32
CA ILE A 133 -7.68 -0.49 1.98
C ILE A 133 -8.88 -1.44 1.90
N VAL A 134 -9.89 -1.15 2.71
CA VAL A 134 -11.14 -1.94 2.80
C VAL A 134 -12.16 -1.34 1.84
N MET A 135 -12.40 -2.01 0.72
CA MET A 135 -13.21 -1.49 -0.39
C MET A 135 -14.67 -1.20 -0.07
N SER A 136 -15.27 -1.84 0.94
CA SER A 136 -16.67 -1.59 1.33
C SER A 136 -16.90 -0.21 1.94
N ARG A 137 -15.87 0.59 2.11
CA ARG A 137 -15.92 1.95 2.68
C ARG A 137 -15.33 3.03 1.78
N TYR A 138 -14.92 2.66 0.57
CA TYR A 138 -14.31 3.56 -0.40
C TYR A 138 -15.33 4.17 -1.36
#